data_75786297ca8b2d3e3fd4d780cf90b2ba
#
_entry.id   75786297ca8b2d3e3fd4d780cf90b2ba
#
_cell.length_a   1.000
_cell.length_b   1.000
_cell.length_c   1.000
_cell.angle_alpha   90.00
_cell.angle_beta   90.00
_cell.angle_gamma   90.00
#
_symmetry.space_group_name_H-M   'P 1'
#
loop_
_entity.id
_entity.type
_entity.pdbx_description
1 polymer ?
#
loop_
_entity_poly.entity_id
_entity_poly.type
_entity_poly.pdbx_seq_one_letter_code
_entity_poly.pdbx_strand_id
1 'polypeptide(L)'
;MEQGWEAEVRLVVDAAYPSAKLIRALSDFMPKSRGCRVRLREEVLSGVEEVLKDGTADLAISGLDITGYLGSELSTVEFVAVAHADHALHQLGRKLSVQDLQSQMQIVVRDSGLRQPRDAGWLGAEQRWTVGSLATSVAFVSSGLGFAWLPRHLIGRELAEGVLKPLPLVQGSIRRPLFYLYTNHDKPLGPATRILIELIKTYDAGQANSLAG
;
A
#
# COMPACT_ATOMS: atom_id res chain seq x y z
N MET A 1 -10.26 19.70 29.66
CA MET A 1 -10.18 19.34 28.22
C MET A 1 -10.87 20.46 27.48
N GLU A 2 -10.19 21.13 26.55
CA GLU A 2 -10.85 22.11 25.66
C GLU A 2 -11.96 21.38 24.89
N GLN A 3 -13.15 21.99 24.85
CA GLN A 3 -14.32 21.41 24.16
C GLN A 3 -13.98 21.08 22.71
N GLY A 4 -14.08 19.82 22.35
CA GLY A 4 -13.98 19.34 20.97
C GLY A 4 -12.63 18.74 20.54
N TRP A 5 -11.61 18.66 21.41
CA TRP A 5 -10.33 18.00 21.07
C TRP A 5 -10.42 16.50 21.31
N GLU A 6 -10.08 15.69 20.30
CA GLU A 6 -10.16 14.23 20.40
C GLU A 6 -9.08 13.68 21.33
N ALA A 7 -9.45 12.69 22.16
CA ALA A 7 -8.50 11.95 22.99
C ALA A 7 -7.65 10.96 22.15
N GLU A 8 -8.19 10.51 21.01
CA GLU A 8 -7.55 9.55 20.11
C GLU A 8 -8.06 9.75 18.67
N VAL A 9 -7.16 9.65 17.70
CA VAL A 9 -7.47 9.52 16.26
C VAL A 9 -7.09 8.12 15.80
N ARG A 10 -8.03 7.42 15.18
CA ARG A 10 -7.85 6.05 14.68
C ARG A 10 -7.69 6.09 13.16
N LEU A 11 -6.53 5.66 12.68
CA LEU A 11 -6.14 5.64 11.29
C LEU A 11 -5.94 4.20 10.82
N VAL A 12 -6.64 3.78 9.77
CA VAL A 12 -6.37 2.54 9.06
C VAL A 12 -5.71 2.85 7.73
N VAL A 13 -4.68 2.11 7.38
CA VAL A 13 -3.87 2.35 6.17
C VAL A 13 -3.64 1.04 5.43
N ASP A 14 -3.79 1.06 4.11
CA ASP A 14 -3.33 -0.05 3.28
C ASP A 14 -1.81 -0.21 3.41
N ALA A 15 -1.37 -1.43 3.70
CA ALA A 15 0.03 -1.77 3.94
C ALA A 15 0.97 -1.42 2.75
N ALA A 16 0.42 -1.21 1.57
CA ALA A 16 1.18 -0.77 0.40
C ALA A 16 1.44 0.75 0.37
N TYR A 17 0.76 1.55 1.21
CA TYR A 17 1.01 2.99 1.27
C TYR A 17 2.38 3.30 1.92
N PRO A 18 3.18 4.25 1.37
CA PRO A 18 4.53 4.50 1.88
C PRO A 18 4.53 5.02 3.32
N SER A 19 5.01 4.20 4.26
CA SER A 19 5.12 4.53 5.69
C SER A 19 5.98 5.78 5.95
N ALA A 20 6.97 6.06 5.10
CA ALA A 20 7.80 7.26 5.20
C ALA A 20 6.99 8.56 5.13
N LYS A 21 5.92 8.60 4.35
CA LYS A 21 5.01 9.75 4.28
C LYS A 21 4.21 9.92 5.57
N LEU A 22 3.71 8.81 6.11
CA LEU A 22 2.99 8.81 7.39
C LEU A 22 3.87 9.23 8.55
N ILE A 23 5.11 8.72 8.61
CA ILE A 23 6.07 9.08 9.65
C ILE A 23 6.29 10.59 9.68
N ARG A 24 6.48 11.23 8.51
CA ARG A 24 6.63 12.69 8.43
C ARG A 24 5.37 13.43 8.93
N ALA A 25 4.19 13.02 8.46
CA ALA A 25 2.93 13.62 8.90
C ALA A 25 2.73 13.47 10.41
N LEU A 26 3.00 12.29 10.97
CA LEU A 26 2.86 12.02 12.40
C LEU A 26 3.92 12.73 13.24
N SER A 27 5.15 12.90 12.74
CA SER A 27 6.20 13.67 13.40
C SER A 27 5.81 15.13 13.56
N ASP A 28 5.21 15.74 12.54
CA ASP A 28 4.73 17.13 12.60
C ASP A 28 3.39 17.27 13.33
N PHE A 29 2.61 16.18 13.41
CA PHE A 29 1.39 16.13 14.20
C PHE A 29 1.69 16.10 15.70
N MET A 30 2.71 15.37 16.13
CA MET A 30 3.03 15.13 17.54
C MET A 30 3.07 16.41 18.39
N PRO A 31 3.80 17.49 18.02
CA PRO A 31 3.81 18.73 18.82
C PRO A 31 2.48 19.49 18.78
N LYS A 32 1.62 19.23 17.80
CA LYS A 32 0.31 19.87 17.61
C LYS A 32 -0.84 19.05 18.20
N SER A 33 -0.57 17.81 18.61
CA SER A 33 -1.58 16.83 19.03
C SER A 33 -2.29 17.17 20.34
N ARG A 34 -1.67 18.03 21.18
CA ARG A 34 -2.17 18.37 22.52
C ARG A 34 -2.47 17.12 23.38
N GLY A 35 -1.66 16.06 23.21
CA GLY A 35 -1.86 14.80 23.91
C GLY A 35 -2.88 13.85 23.28
N CYS A 36 -3.42 14.18 22.12
CA CYS A 36 -4.23 13.25 21.33
C CYS A 36 -3.40 12.04 20.93
N ARG A 37 -3.89 10.84 21.23
CA ARG A 37 -3.26 9.59 20.84
C ARG A 37 -3.56 9.27 19.38
N VAL A 38 -2.63 8.57 18.70
CA VAL A 38 -2.86 8.01 17.38
C VAL A 38 -2.85 6.49 17.49
N ARG A 39 -3.91 5.85 16.98
CA ARG A 39 -3.95 4.41 16.78
C ARG A 39 -3.86 4.14 15.28
N LEU A 40 -2.71 3.59 14.86
CA LEU A 40 -2.48 3.16 13.48
C LEU A 40 -2.74 1.67 13.35
N ARG A 41 -3.51 1.29 12.34
CA ARG A 41 -3.77 -0.09 11.93
C ARG A 41 -3.43 -0.24 10.46
N GLU A 42 -2.67 -1.29 10.11
CA GLU A 42 -2.41 -1.67 8.73
C GLU A 42 -3.34 -2.80 8.33
N GLU A 43 -3.88 -2.69 7.13
CA GLU A 43 -4.73 -3.69 6.49
C GLU A 43 -4.33 -3.83 5.02
N VAL A 44 -4.85 -4.85 4.37
CA VAL A 44 -4.61 -5.10 2.93
C VAL A 44 -5.94 -5.06 2.21
N LEU A 45 -6.00 -4.28 1.12
CA LEU A 45 -7.14 -4.19 0.21
C LEU A 45 -8.47 -3.92 0.92
N SER A 46 -9.43 -4.86 0.86
CA SER A 46 -10.79 -4.67 1.40
C SER A 46 -10.83 -4.60 2.93
N GLY A 47 -9.78 -5.05 3.61
CA GLY A 47 -9.67 -4.89 5.06
C GLY A 47 -9.71 -3.44 5.52
N VAL A 48 -9.15 -2.51 4.73
CA VAL A 48 -9.24 -1.06 5.02
C VAL A 48 -10.70 -0.59 4.96
N GLU A 49 -11.44 -1.00 3.93
CA GLU A 49 -12.85 -0.67 3.76
C GLU A 49 -13.70 -1.20 4.91
N GLU A 50 -13.47 -2.44 5.33
CA GLU A 50 -14.20 -3.06 6.45
C GLU A 50 -14.01 -2.27 7.75
N VAL A 51 -12.75 -1.92 8.08
CA VAL A 51 -12.43 -1.16 9.29
C VAL A 51 -13.06 0.22 9.30
N LEU A 52 -13.09 0.90 8.14
CA LEU A 52 -13.73 2.22 8.02
C LEU A 52 -15.25 2.10 8.19
N LYS A 53 -15.89 1.16 7.49
CA LYS A 53 -17.34 0.93 7.53
C LYS A 53 -17.83 0.45 8.90
N ASP A 54 -17.01 -0.27 9.65
CA ASP A 54 -17.33 -0.69 11.03
C ASP A 54 -17.24 0.47 12.05
N GLY A 55 -16.85 1.68 11.61
CA GLY A 55 -16.71 2.82 12.50
C GLY A 55 -15.55 2.69 13.50
N THR A 56 -14.64 1.73 13.29
CA THR A 56 -13.48 1.49 14.16
C THR A 56 -12.26 2.33 13.75
N ALA A 57 -12.31 3.00 12.61
CA ALA A 57 -11.36 4.04 12.19
C ALA A 57 -12.08 5.38 11.94
N ASP A 58 -11.36 6.48 12.17
CA ASP A 58 -11.81 7.84 11.88
C ASP A 58 -11.31 8.28 10.50
N LEU A 59 -10.13 7.79 10.10
CA LEU A 59 -9.48 8.02 8.82
C LEU A 59 -9.06 6.69 8.18
N ALA A 60 -9.09 6.63 6.85
CA ALA A 60 -8.58 5.50 6.08
C ALA A 60 -7.76 5.96 4.89
N ILE A 61 -6.66 5.24 4.59
CA ILE A 61 -5.89 5.39 3.35
C ILE A 61 -5.98 4.08 2.58
N SER A 62 -6.51 4.13 1.35
CA SER A 62 -6.74 2.93 0.52
C SER A 62 -6.40 3.18 -0.94
N GLY A 63 -5.84 2.17 -1.60
CA GLY A 63 -5.73 2.11 -3.05
C GLY A 63 -6.98 1.55 -3.76
N LEU A 64 -8.03 1.23 -3.00
CA LEU A 64 -9.33 0.84 -3.52
C LEU A 64 -10.34 1.96 -3.33
N ASP A 65 -11.27 2.06 -4.28
CA ASP A 65 -12.45 2.91 -4.11
C ASP A 65 -13.38 2.30 -3.07
N ILE A 66 -13.74 3.10 -2.05
CA ILE A 66 -14.63 2.68 -0.97
C ILE A 66 -16.04 3.21 -1.25
N THR A 67 -16.92 2.31 -1.66
CA THR A 67 -18.29 2.65 -2.02
C THR A 67 -19.03 3.31 -0.85
N GLY A 68 -19.62 4.48 -1.12
CA GLY A 68 -20.36 5.29 -0.15
C GLY A 68 -19.51 6.32 0.59
N TYR A 69 -18.21 6.41 0.29
CA TYR A 69 -17.31 7.41 0.87
C TYR A 69 -16.68 8.29 -0.21
N LEU A 70 -16.55 9.57 0.08
CA LEU A 70 -15.84 10.51 -0.79
C LEU A 70 -14.36 10.53 -0.39
N GLY A 71 -13.48 10.04 -1.26
CA GLY A 71 -12.04 10.05 -1.06
C GLY A 71 -11.40 11.34 -1.56
N SER A 72 -10.44 11.87 -0.80
CA SER A 72 -9.49 12.87 -1.30
C SER A 72 -8.32 12.16 -1.96
N GLU A 73 -8.01 12.51 -3.20
CA GLU A 73 -6.89 11.92 -3.92
C GLU A 73 -5.55 12.18 -3.21
N LEU A 74 -4.76 11.13 -3.14
CA LEU A 74 -3.36 11.14 -2.74
C LEU A 74 -2.49 10.78 -3.96
N SER A 75 -1.23 10.44 -3.73
CA SER A 75 -0.33 9.99 -4.79
C SER A 75 -0.59 8.54 -5.20
N THR A 76 -0.04 8.16 -6.35
CA THR A 76 0.02 6.76 -6.78
C THR A 76 1.14 6.01 -6.05
N VAL A 77 0.93 4.71 -5.86
CA VAL A 77 1.98 3.78 -5.40
C VAL A 77 2.41 2.90 -6.56
N GLU A 78 3.70 2.90 -6.85
CA GLU A 78 4.26 2.10 -7.94
C GLU A 78 4.52 0.66 -7.49
N PHE A 79 3.86 -0.30 -8.15
CA PHE A 79 4.14 -1.74 -8.03
C PHE A 79 4.93 -2.19 -9.25
N VAL A 80 5.99 -2.94 -9.01
CA VAL A 80 6.87 -3.49 -10.04
C VAL A 80 6.81 -5.00 -10.02
N ALA A 81 6.63 -5.62 -11.17
CA ALA A 81 6.78 -7.07 -11.32
C ALA A 81 8.26 -7.43 -11.17
N VAL A 82 8.60 -8.25 -10.19
CA VAL A 82 9.98 -8.61 -9.85
C VAL A 82 10.11 -10.11 -9.58
N ALA A 83 11.32 -10.61 -9.80
CA ALA A 83 11.78 -11.92 -9.35
C ALA A 83 13.24 -11.81 -8.90
N HIS A 84 13.74 -12.84 -8.21
CA HIS A 84 15.16 -12.95 -7.89
C HIS A 84 16.02 -12.90 -9.17
N ALA A 85 17.21 -12.33 -9.09
CA ALA A 85 18.09 -12.13 -10.25
C ALA A 85 18.38 -13.43 -11.04
N ASP A 86 18.44 -14.57 -10.36
CA ASP A 86 18.71 -15.88 -10.95
C ASP A 86 17.44 -16.64 -11.38
N HIS A 87 16.26 -16.00 -11.28
CA HIS A 87 15.00 -16.66 -11.64
C HIS A 87 14.95 -17.00 -13.14
N ALA A 88 14.37 -18.16 -13.48
CA ALA A 88 14.28 -18.67 -14.85
C ALA A 88 13.68 -17.68 -15.86
N LEU A 89 12.74 -16.84 -15.44
CA LEU A 89 12.17 -15.81 -16.29
C LEU A 89 13.20 -14.82 -16.83
N HIS A 90 14.27 -14.53 -16.09
CA HIS A 90 15.35 -13.64 -16.56
C HIS A 90 16.29 -14.34 -17.58
N GLN A 91 16.30 -15.67 -17.62
CA GLN A 91 17.16 -16.45 -18.51
C GLN A 91 16.58 -16.55 -19.94
N LEU A 92 15.34 -16.16 -20.15
CA LEU A 92 14.69 -16.27 -21.47
C LEU A 92 15.26 -15.32 -22.53
N GLY A 93 16.02 -14.29 -22.13
CA GLY A 93 16.71 -13.38 -23.05
C GLY A 93 15.81 -12.54 -23.96
N ARG A 94 14.51 -12.47 -23.68
CA ARG A 94 13.50 -11.74 -24.44
C ARG A 94 12.47 -11.08 -23.52
N LYS A 95 11.63 -10.22 -24.08
CA LYS A 95 10.45 -9.72 -23.34
C LYS A 95 9.50 -10.86 -23.02
N LEU A 96 8.90 -10.80 -21.84
CA LEU A 96 8.00 -11.81 -21.32
C LEU A 96 6.56 -11.51 -21.66
N SER A 97 5.82 -12.54 -21.99
CA SER A 97 4.37 -12.51 -22.12
C SER A 97 3.68 -12.96 -20.84
N VAL A 98 2.37 -12.82 -20.78
CA VAL A 98 1.55 -13.35 -19.67
C VAL A 98 1.63 -14.87 -19.60
N GLN A 99 1.74 -15.56 -20.74
CA GLN A 99 1.91 -17.01 -20.80
C GLN A 99 3.20 -17.49 -20.10
N ASP A 100 4.29 -16.73 -20.20
CA ASP A 100 5.54 -17.07 -19.51
C ASP A 100 5.39 -17.05 -17.98
N LEU A 101 4.49 -16.21 -17.46
CA LEU A 101 4.21 -16.13 -16.03
C LEU A 101 3.29 -17.25 -15.52
N GLN A 102 2.41 -17.79 -16.39
CA GLN A 102 1.39 -18.77 -15.98
C GLN A 102 2.01 -20.03 -15.38
N SER A 103 3.12 -20.51 -15.93
CA SER A 103 3.83 -21.70 -15.47
C SER A 103 4.77 -21.47 -14.28
N GLN A 104 4.89 -20.24 -13.79
CA GLN A 104 5.79 -19.88 -12.71
C GLN A 104 5.04 -19.67 -11.39
N MET A 105 5.73 -19.90 -10.26
CA MET A 105 5.16 -19.65 -8.93
C MET A 105 4.95 -18.16 -8.71
N GLN A 106 3.71 -17.77 -8.41
CA GLN A 106 3.36 -16.42 -8.01
C GLN A 106 3.19 -16.31 -6.50
N ILE A 107 3.84 -15.32 -5.89
CA ILE A 107 3.63 -14.99 -4.49
C ILE A 107 2.59 -13.86 -4.41
N VAL A 108 1.49 -14.10 -3.70
CA VAL A 108 0.35 -13.18 -3.58
C VAL A 108 0.13 -12.82 -2.12
N VAL A 109 -0.07 -11.54 -1.83
CA VAL A 109 -0.47 -11.10 -0.48
C VAL A 109 -1.98 -11.23 -0.35
N ARG A 110 -2.41 -11.89 0.74
CA ARG A 110 -3.82 -12.10 1.04
C ARG A 110 -4.52 -10.77 1.35
N ASP A 111 -5.71 -10.58 0.81
CA ASP A 111 -6.62 -9.55 1.30
C ASP A 111 -6.94 -9.81 2.78
N SER A 112 -6.87 -8.79 3.61
CA SER A 112 -7.16 -8.91 5.04
C SER A 112 -8.66 -8.79 5.36
N GLY A 113 -9.48 -8.35 4.39
CA GLY A 113 -10.93 -8.33 4.53
C GLY A 113 -11.52 -9.73 4.65
N LEU A 114 -12.55 -9.86 5.48
CA LEU A 114 -13.20 -11.13 5.76
C LEU A 114 -14.59 -11.27 5.11
N ARG A 115 -15.26 -10.14 4.87
CA ARG A 115 -16.65 -10.13 4.37
C ARG A 115 -16.72 -10.24 2.85
N GLN A 116 -15.91 -9.47 2.16
CA GLN A 116 -15.87 -9.44 0.70
C GLN A 116 -14.42 -9.31 0.22
N PRO A 117 -13.59 -10.36 0.38
CA PRO A 117 -12.22 -10.34 -0.09
C PRO A 117 -12.16 -10.00 -1.57
N ARG A 118 -11.23 -9.14 -1.96
CA ARG A 118 -11.03 -8.71 -3.34
C ARG A 118 -9.71 -9.21 -3.87
N ASP A 119 -9.76 -9.73 -5.08
CA ASP A 119 -8.58 -10.01 -5.85
C ASP A 119 -8.05 -8.69 -6.45
N ALA A 120 -6.76 -8.43 -6.29
CA ALA A 120 -6.10 -7.26 -6.88
C ALA A 120 -4.95 -7.68 -7.79
N GLY A 121 -4.93 -7.07 -8.97
CA GLY A 121 -3.87 -7.31 -9.93
C GLY A 121 -4.08 -8.56 -10.77
N TRP A 122 -2.98 -9.03 -11.38
CA TRP A 122 -2.99 -10.26 -12.18
C TRP A 122 -2.78 -11.49 -11.29
N LEU A 123 -3.64 -12.46 -11.41
CA LEU A 123 -3.65 -13.70 -10.62
C LEU A 123 -3.74 -14.95 -11.51
N GLY A 124 -3.13 -14.88 -12.69
CA GLY A 124 -3.27 -15.93 -13.70
C GLY A 124 -2.24 -17.08 -13.62
N ALA A 125 -1.35 -17.09 -12.62
CA ALA A 125 -0.41 -18.19 -12.45
C ALA A 125 -1.14 -19.47 -12.01
N GLU A 126 -0.73 -20.62 -12.57
CA GLU A 126 -1.26 -21.93 -12.21
C GLU A 126 -0.89 -22.32 -10.77
N GLN A 127 0.29 -21.90 -10.33
CA GLN A 127 0.77 -22.10 -8.96
C GLN A 127 0.89 -20.77 -8.24
N ARG A 128 0.22 -20.66 -7.09
CA ARG A 128 0.24 -19.46 -6.26
C ARG A 128 0.42 -19.82 -4.79
N TRP A 129 1.35 -19.11 -4.14
CA TRP A 129 1.42 -19.13 -2.70
C TRP A 129 0.90 -17.81 -2.15
N THR A 130 -0.01 -17.91 -1.20
CA THR A 130 -0.64 -16.75 -0.56
C THR A 130 0.00 -16.52 0.80
N VAL A 131 0.54 -15.32 1.00
CA VAL A 131 1.22 -14.91 2.24
C VAL A 131 0.43 -13.82 2.96
N GLY A 132 0.66 -13.67 4.26
CA GLY A 132 -0.12 -12.76 5.11
C GLY A 132 0.35 -11.30 5.08
N SER A 133 1.54 -10.99 4.54
CA SER A 133 2.08 -9.64 4.55
C SER A 133 2.99 -9.35 3.35
N LEU A 134 3.13 -8.05 3.02
CA LEU A 134 4.09 -7.59 2.02
C LEU A 134 5.53 -7.93 2.40
N ALA A 135 5.90 -7.83 3.68
CA ALA A 135 7.25 -8.18 4.13
C ALA A 135 7.57 -9.66 3.87
N THR A 136 6.61 -10.56 4.13
CA THR A 136 6.76 -12.00 3.81
C THR A 136 6.87 -12.22 2.30
N SER A 137 6.07 -11.49 1.50
CA SER A 137 6.16 -11.57 0.04
C SER A 137 7.54 -11.14 -0.47
N VAL A 138 8.08 -10.02 0.02
CA VAL A 138 9.43 -9.56 -0.31
C VAL A 138 10.46 -10.63 0.03
N ALA A 139 10.41 -11.20 1.24
CA ALA A 139 11.35 -12.23 1.68
C ALA A 139 11.30 -13.48 0.78
N PHE A 140 10.10 -13.95 0.41
CA PHE A 140 9.92 -15.13 -0.43
C PHE A 140 10.48 -14.90 -1.84
N VAL A 141 10.15 -13.77 -2.46
CA VAL A 141 10.63 -13.45 -3.81
C VAL A 141 12.14 -13.22 -3.81
N SER A 142 12.69 -12.56 -2.78
CA SER A 142 14.14 -12.37 -2.61
C SER A 142 14.89 -13.68 -2.38
N SER A 143 14.21 -14.71 -1.88
CA SER A 143 14.78 -16.06 -1.74
C SER A 143 14.65 -16.92 -3.00
N GLY A 144 14.13 -16.38 -4.10
CA GLY A 144 14.01 -17.10 -5.38
C GLY A 144 12.78 -18.00 -5.50
N LEU A 145 11.81 -17.93 -4.58
CA LEU A 145 10.64 -18.83 -4.56
C LEU A 145 9.57 -18.49 -5.60
N GLY A 146 9.75 -17.44 -6.37
CA GLY A 146 8.80 -17.08 -7.40
C GLY A 146 8.88 -15.59 -7.79
N PHE A 147 7.78 -15.06 -8.31
CA PHE A 147 7.66 -13.66 -8.70
C PHE A 147 6.44 -12.98 -8.05
N ALA A 148 6.47 -11.67 -7.94
CA ALA A 148 5.34 -10.86 -7.47
C ALA A 148 5.36 -9.45 -8.05
N TRP A 149 4.22 -8.74 -7.96
CA TRP A 149 4.20 -7.28 -8.04
C TRP A 149 4.34 -6.71 -6.63
N LEU A 150 5.44 -6.00 -6.40
CA LEU A 150 5.76 -5.44 -5.08
C LEU A 150 5.84 -3.91 -5.13
N PRO A 151 5.40 -3.19 -4.08
CA PRO A 151 5.60 -1.76 -3.99
C PRO A 151 7.08 -1.41 -4.09
N ARG A 152 7.44 -0.57 -5.07
CA ARG A 152 8.85 -0.23 -5.35
C ARG A 152 9.59 0.31 -4.13
N HIS A 153 8.91 1.11 -3.31
CA HIS A 153 9.52 1.69 -2.11
C HIS A 153 9.88 0.66 -1.03
N LEU A 154 9.23 -0.52 -1.02
CA LEU A 154 9.54 -1.61 -0.09
C LEU A 154 10.72 -2.49 -0.53
N ILE A 155 11.07 -2.44 -1.82
CA ILE A 155 12.13 -3.29 -2.41
C ILE A 155 13.30 -2.46 -2.95
N GLY A 156 13.41 -1.21 -2.55
CA GLY A 156 14.46 -0.30 -3.05
C GLY A 156 15.87 -0.81 -2.80
N ARG A 157 16.10 -1.43 -1.65
CA ARG A 157 17.38 -2.05 -1.29
C ARG A 157 17.68 -3.26 -2.17
N GLU A 158 16.75 -4.18 -2.28
CA GLU A 158 16.89 -5.43 -3.06
C GLU A 158 17.13 -5.13 -4.56
N LEU A 159 16.48 -4.05 -5.08
CA LEU A 159 16.74 -3.57 -6.44
C LEU A 159 18.15 -2.97 -6.58
N ALA A 160 18.57 -2.15 -5.61
CA ALA A 160 19.90 -1.52 -5.63
C ALA A 160 21.05 -2.52 -5.48
N GLU A 161 20.86 -3.54 -4.66
CA GLU A 161 21.80 -4.63 -4.46
C GLU A 161 21.75 -5.69 -5.59
N GLY A 162 20.77 -5.62 -6.50
CA GLY A 162 20.59 -6.55 -7.60
C GLY A 162 20.06 -7.93 -7.20
N VAL A 163 19.55 -8.08 -5.96
CA VAL A 163 18.88 -9.30 -5.48
C VAL A 163 17.58 -9.53 -6.24
N LEU A 164 16.77 -8.47 -6.37
CA LEU A 164 15.58 -8.47 -7.20
C LEU A 164 15.82 -7.71 -8.49
N LYS A 165 15.24 -8.20 -9.58
CA LYS A 165 15.23 -7.53 -10.89
C LYS A 165 13.82 -7.40 -11.41
N PRO A 166 13.47 -6.25 -12.04
CA PRO A 166 12.21 -6.10 -12.74
C PRO A 166 12.07 -7.12 -13.87
N LEU A 167 10.90 -7.74 -13.97
CA LEU A 167 10.57 -8.64 -15.07
C LEU A 167 10.32 -7.83 -16.35
N PRO A 168 10.98 -8.17 -17.47
CA PRO A 168 10.85 -7.45 -18.74
C PRO A 168 9.54 -7.80 -19.46
N LEU A 169 8.40 -7.58 -18.83
CA LEU A 169 7.10 -7.85 -19.43
C LEU A 169 6.82 -6.92 -20.62
N VAL A 170 6.14 -7.44 -21.64
CA VAL A 170 5.65 -6.63 -22.78
C VAL A 170 4.68 -5.57 -22.28
N GLN A 171 3.80 -5.93 -21.34
CA GLN A 171 2.81 -5.04 -20.73
C GLN A 171 2.63 -5.38 -19.25
N GLY A 172 2.25 -4.36 -18.43
CA GLY A 172 1.86 -4.56 -17.04
C GLY A 172 3.01 -4.83 -16.07
N SER A 173 4.28 -4.60 -16.47
CA SER A 173 5.44 -4.69 -15.57
C SER A 173 5.36 -3.71 -14.40
N ILE A 174 4.73 -2.57 -14.62
CA ILE A 174 4.52 -1.52 -13.62
C ILE A 174 3.03 -1.22 -13.52
N ARG A 175 2.54 -1.07 -12.29
CA ARG A 175 1.17 -0.64 -11.96
C ARG A 175 1.23 0.50 -10.97
N ARG A 176 0.34 1.49 -11.13
CA ARG A 176 0.31 2.69 -10.29
C ARG A 176 -1.11 2.97 -9.81
N PRO A 177 -1.67 2.16 -8.88
CA PRO A 177 -2.94 2.49 -8.27
C PRO A 177 -2.86 3.85 -7.57
N LEU A 178 -3.90 4.66 -7.75
CA LEU A 178 -4.10 5.91 -7.03
C LEU A 178 -4.62 5.59 -5.64
N PHE A 179 -4.07 6.25 -4.63
CA PHE A 179 -4.52 6.13 -3.26
C PHE A 179 -5.41 7.31 -2.89
N TYR A 180 -6.29 7.07 -1.93
CA TYR A 180 -7.25 8.05 -1.45
C TYR A 180 -7.25 8.10 0.07
N LEU A 181 -7.49 9.29 0.62
CA LEU A 181 -7.75 9.52 2.03
C LEU A 181 -9.26 9.66 2.22
N TYR A 182 -9.82 8.79 3.04
CA TYR A 182 -11.24 8.76 3.41
C TYR A 182 -11.43 9.18 4.86
N THR A 183 -12.56 9.80 5.14
CA THR A 183 -13.00 10.15 6.49
C THR A 183 -14.28 9.39 6.84
N ASN A 184 -14.40 8.98 8.10
CA ASN A 184 -15.64 8.41 8.58
C ASN A 184 -16.69 9.53 8.70
N HIS A 185 -17.87 9.33 8.08
CA HIS A 185 -18.95 10.32 8.05
C HIS A 185 -19.86 10.29 9.29
N ASP A 186 -19.78 9.22 10.10
CA ASP A 186 -20.68 9.03 11.25
C ASP A 186 -20.43 10.00 12.40
N LYS A 187 -19.30 10.71 12.37
CA LYS A 187 -18.90 11.66 13.39
C LYS A 187 -18.30 12.93 12.78
N PRO A 188 -18.60 14.10 13.35
CA PRO A 188 -17.92 15.33 12.96
C PRO A 188 -16.42 15.21 13.24
N LEU A 189 -15.61 15.67 12.28
CA LEU A 189 -14.16 15.70 12.43
C LEU A 189 -13.77 16.75 13.49
N GLY A 190 -13.06 16.32 14.52
CA GLY A 190 -12.51 17.22 15.51
C GLY A 190 -11.20 17.88 15.03
N PRO A 191 -10.65 18.81 15.83
CA PRO A 191 -9.47 19.58 15.47
C PRO A 191 -8.23 18.74 15.20
N ALA A 192 -7.97 17.72 16.03
CA ALA A 192 -6.79 16.86 15.88
C ALA A 192 -6.85 16.07 14.56
N THR A 193 -8.01 15.49 14.24
CA THR A 193 -8.22 14.76 12.98
C THR A 193 -8.03 15.68 11.76
N ARG A 194 -8.53 16.91 11.79
CA ARG A 194 -8.35 17.88 10.70
C ARG A 194 -6.87 18.23 10.48
N ILE A 195 -6.12 18.47 11.56
CA ILE A 195 -4.68 18.75 11.47
C ILE A 195 -3.96 17.55 10.84
N LEU A 196 -4.28 16.33 11.27
CA LEU A 196 -3.65 15.14 10.71
C LEU A 196 -3.96 14.95 9.22
N ILE A 197 -5.21 15.22 8.79
CA ILE A 197 -5.59 15.19 7.36
C ILE A 197 -4.72 16.13 6.53
N GLU A 198 -4.57 17.39 6.96
CA GLU A 198 -3.78 18.38 6.25
C GLU A 198 -2.30 18.00 6.18
N LEU A 199 -1.74 17.44 7.24
CA LEU A 199 -0.37 16.97 7.25
C LEU A 199 -0.17 15.76 6.32
N ILE A 200 -1.09 14.79 6.32
CA ILE A 200 -1.04 13.65 5.40
C ILE A 200 -1.04 14.14 3.95
N LYS A 201 -1.97 15.04 3.59
CA LYS A 201 -2.03 15.62 2.24
C LYS A 201 -0.77 16.37 1.86
N THR A 202 -0.22 17.16 2.78
CA THR A 202 1.00 17.94 2.57
C THR A 202 2.19 17.04 2.25
N TYR A 203 2.42 16.00 3.06
CA TYR A 203 3.55 15.09 2.85
C TYR A 203 3.35 14.11 1.72
N ASP A 204 2.09 13.82 1.37
CA ASP A 204 1.81 13.04 0.17
C ASP A 204 2.13 13.80 -1.11
N ALA A 205 1.74 15.08 -1.21
CA ALA A 205 2.01 15.94 -2.36
C ALA A 205 3.51 16.28 -2.50
N GLY A 206 4.24 16.43 -1.40
CA GLY A 206 5.66 16.88 -1.40
C GLY A 206 6.65 15.91 -2.05
N GLN A 207 6.32 14.65 -2.25
CA GLN A 207 7.16 13.70 -3.00
C GLN A 207 6.89 13.69 -4.52
N ALA A 208 5.80 14.26 -4.98
CA ALA A 208 5.52 14.34 -6.41
C ALA A 208 6.56 15.23 -7.15
N ASN A 209 7.16 16.19 -6.46
CA ASN A 209 8.16 17.11 -7.05
C ASN A 209 9.60 16.58 -7.05
N SER A 210 9.93 15.46 -6.37
CA SER A 210 11.31 14.95 -6.31
C SER A 210 11.62 13.87 -7.34
N LEU A 211 10.63 13.41 -8.10
CA LEU A 211 10.78 12.39 -9.16
C LEU A 211 10.75 13.01 -10.58
N ALA A 212 10.64 14.32 -10.71
CA ALA A 212 10.62 15.05 -11.98
C ALA A 212 11.93 15.86 -12.24
N GLY A 213 13.03 15.54 -11.54
CA GLY A 213 14.35 16.15 -11.72
C GLY A 213 15.39 15.15 -12.19
#